data_f9c61caafec7f81cc09a4c6cc30700a0
#
_entry.id   f9c61caafec7f81cc09a4c6cc30700a0
#
_cell.length_a   1.000
_cell.length_b   1.000
_cell.length_c   1.000
_cell.angle_alpha   90.00
_cell.angle_beta   90.00
_cell.angle_gamma   90.00
#
_symmetry.space_group_name_H-M   'P 1'
#
loop_
_entity.id
_entity.type
_entity.pdbx_description
1 polymer ?
#
loop_
_entity_poly.entity_id
_entity_poly.type
_entity_poly.pdbx_seq_one_letter_code
_entity_poly.pdbx_strand_id
1 'polypeptide(L)'
;LNDWNPRIAVIQGGTFMFKLDRKLGPDEFITTFFEANKRDHQRPPHPWESIFRDGKCTKEQLQGWAKERYYFTQQVPIKEYSILYNCPHTDVRRMWLPKAIEEEGEDLIGKPGKPHPEYWLDVCVGLGLDREFVKRSEPLFGVKFAVDAFANAAFKRSWLMGVAVSEGDDTAKAMSRDLEVFRKHYKWVPDEALTFYKLHADVDVEHGVIRKEILKKYADTKELQEECINAQLMKNNMRRVMADCIYMEYVVQGVKLNTNAAAA
;
A
#
# COMPACT_ATOMS: atom_id res chain seq x y z
N LEU A 1 -23.57 10.35 -17.91
CA LEU A 1 -24.09 10.46 -16.54
C LEU A 1 -25.36 9.63 -16.46
N ASN A 2 -25.38 8.61 -15.63
CA ASN A 2 -26.51 7.72 -15.30
C ASN A 2 -26.66 6.51 -16.21
N ASP A 3 -26.25 5.37 -15.69
CA ASP A 3 -27.05 4.15 -15.60
C ASP A 3 -26.25 3.00 -14.97
N TRP A 4 -25.43 3.35 -13.99
CA TRP A 4 -24.88 2.32 -13.13
C TRP A 4 -25.71 2.29 -11.83
N ASN A 5 -26.53 1.26 -11.69
CA ASN A 5 -27.27 0.99 -10.47
C ASN A 5 -26.29 0.47 -9.42
N PRO A 6 -25.91 1.29 -8.43
CA PRO A 6 -24.99 0.86 -7.41
C PRO A 6 -25.74 -0.04 -6.45
N ARG A 7 -25.46 -1.30 -6.50
CA ARG A 7 -25.86 -2.28 -5.49
C ARG A 7 -24.99 -2.11 -4.22
N ILE A 8 -24.75 -0.87 -3.85
CA ILE A 8 -24.11 -0.49 -2.59
C ILE A 8 -25.22 -0.22 -1.61
N ALA A 9 -25.46 -1.13 -0.68
CA ALA A 9 -26.30 -0.86 0.45
C ALA A 9 -25.63 0.17 1.34
N VAL A 10 -26.12 1.40 1.35
CA VAL A 10 -25.77 2.42 2.34
C VAL A 10 -26.43 2.00 3.65
N ILE A 11 -25.65 1.43 4.56
CA ILE A 11 -26.12 1.23 5.92
C ILE A 11 -26.04 2.59 6.63
N GLN A 12 -27.16 3.12 7.07
CA GLN A 12 -27.22 4.27 7.97
C GLN A 12 -26.37 3.98 9.20
N GLY A 13 -25.26 4.70 9.36
CA GLY A 13 -24.34 4.49 10.49
C GLY A 13 -22.84 4.52 10.16
N GLY A 14 -22.45 4.96 8.97
CA GLY A 14 -21.03 5.36 8.71
C GLY A 14 -20.09 4.28 8.21
N THR A 15 -20.47 3.01 8.09
CA THR A 15 -19.60 1.98 7.51
C THR A 15 -20.21 1.49 6.20
N PHE A 16 -19.60 1.90 5.08
CA PHE A 16 -19.98 1.41 3.76
C PHE A 16 -19.41 0.00 3.59
N MET A 17 -20.25 -1.02 3.63
CA MET A 17 -19.90 -2.35 3.16
C MET A 17 -20.45 -2.55 1.76
N PHE A 18 -19.58 -2.95 0.84
CA PHE A 18 -19.98 -3.31 -0.51
C PHE A 18 -20.80 -4.61 -0.46
N LYS A 19 -21.93 -4.64 -1.16
CA LYS A 19 -22.80 -5.80 -1.26
C LYS A 19 -23.15 -6.09 -2.72
N LEU A 20 -23.26 -7.38 -3.03
CA LEU A 20 -23.69 -7.90 -4.32
C LEU A 20 -25.10 -8.48 -4.19
N ASP A 21 -25.92 -8.40 -5.23
CA ASP A 21 -27.23 -9.09 -5.24
C ASP A 21 -27.06 -10.59 -5.54
N ARG A 22 -26.05 -10.94 -6.34
CA ARG A 22 -25.76 -12.31 -6.78
C ARG A 22 -24.27 -12.56 -6.84
N LYS A 23 -23.86 -13.82 -6.94
CA LYS A 23 -22.52 -14.19 -7.37
C LYS A 23 -22.29 -13.67 -8.79
N LEU A 24 -21.14 -13.05 -9.02
CA LEU A 24 -20.68 -12.61 -10.34
C LEU A 24 -19.86 -13.69 -11.03
N GLY A 25 -19.88 -13.67 -12.38
CA GLY A 25 -18.90 -14.45 -13.15
C GLY A 25 -17.47 -13.94 -12.92
N PRO A 26 -16.43 -14.75 -13.17
CA PRO A 26 -15.05 -14.38 -12.84
C PRO A 26 -14.60 -13.03 -13.44
N ASP A 27 -14.88 -12.79 -14.71
CA ASP A 27 -14.49 -11.52 -15.37
C ASP A 27 -15.34 -10.33 -14.91
N GLU A 28 -16.64 -10.55 -14.71
CA GLU A 28 -17.54 -9.54 -14.15
C GLU A 28 -17.10 -9.16 -12.72
N PHE A 29 -16.71 -10.14 -11.91
CA PHE A 29 -16.20 -9.89 -10.57
C PHE A 29 -14.93 -9.03 -10.60
N ILE A 30 -13.95 -9.38 -11.42
CA ILE A 30 -12.71 -8.59 -11.54
C ILE A 30 -13.00 -7.17 -12.00
N THR A 31 -13.87 -7.00 -12.99
CA THR A 31 -14.30 -5.66 -13.43
C THR A 31 -14.91 -4.88 -12.27
N THR A 32 -15.85 -5.49 -11.54
CA THR A 32 -16.51 -4.88 -10.39
C THR A 32 -15.53 -4.54 -9.25
N PHE A 33 -14.58 -5.43 -8.97
CA PHE A 33 -13.53 -5.22 -7.97
C PHE A 33 -12.69 -3.97 -8.28
N PHE A 34 -12.21 -3.83 -9.52
CA PHE A 34 -11.41 -2.66 -9.90
C PHE A 34 -12.23 -1.38 -10.06
N GLU A 35 -13.49 -1.48 -10.47
CA GLU A 35 -14.38 -0.32 -10.50
C GLU A 35 -14.69 0.20 -9.10
N ALA A 36 -14.94 -0.68 -8.13
CA ALA A 36 -15.12 -0.30 -6.72
C ALA A 36 -13.87 0.41 -6.18
N ASN A 37 -12.67 -0.13 -6.46
CA ASN A 37 -11.41 0.48 -6.11
C ASN A 37 -11.23 1.87 -6.76
N LYS A 38 -11.47 1.97 -8.08
CA LYS A 38 -11.37 3.23 -8.83
C LYS A 38 -12.29 4.32 -8.29
N ARG A 39 -13.53 3.97 -7.92
CA ARG A 39 -14.49 4.92 -7.32
C ARG A 39 -14.04 5.42 -5.97
N ASP A 40 -13.50 4.54 -5.16
CA ASP A 40 -12.95 4.93 -3.88
C ASP A 40 -11.78 5.94 -4.05
N HIS A 41 -10.97 5.79 -5.11
CA HIS A 41 -9.94 6.75 -5.50
C HIS A 41 -10.49 8.05 -6.14
N GLN A 42 -11.76 8.11 -6.54
CA GLN A 42 -12.40 9.34 -7.00
C GLN A 42 -12.83 10.28 -5.86
N ARG A 43 -12.69 9.86 -4.61
CA ARG A 43 -12.80 10.78 -3.47
C ARG A 43 -11.82 11.95 -3.65
N PRO A 44 -12.15 13.14 -3.13
CA PRO A 44 -11.20 14.25 -3.16
C PRO A 44 -9.83 13.80 -2.64
N PRO A 45 -8.72 14.19 -3.32
CA PRO A 45 -7.40 13.82 -2.88
C PRO A 45 -7.19 14.30 -1.44
N HIS A 46 -6.45 13.52 -0.67
CA HIS A 46 -6.11 13.92 0.68
C HIS A 46 -5.25 15.22 0.65
N PRO A 47 -5.44 16.17 1.58
CA PRO A 47 -4.64 17.41 1.61
C PRO A 47 -3.13 17.14 1.57
N TRP A 48 -2.64 16.10 2.23
CA TRP A 48 -1.25 15.64 2.14
C TRP A 48 -0.83 15.37 0.69
N GLU A 49 -1.65 14.61 -0.06
CA GLU A 49 -1.35 14.28 -1.45
C GLU A 49 -1.30 15.53 -2.33
N SER A 50 -2.19 16.49 -2.07
CA SER A 50 -2.24 17.75 -2.82
C SER A 50 -0.97 18.58 -2.60
N ILE A 51 -0.56 18.79 -1.35
CA ILE A 51 0.65 19.57 -1.06
C ILE A 51 1.92 18.86 -1.56
N PHE A 52 1.97 17.52 -1.50
CA PHE A 52 3.07 16.73 -2.04
C PHE A 52 3.19 16.87 -3.56
N ARG A 53 2.08 16.67 -4.27
CA ARG A 53 2.06 16.73 -5.75
C ARG A 53 2.33 18.14 -6.29
N ASP A 54 1.93 19.16 -5.55
CA ASP A 54 2.20 20.55 -5.88
C ASP A 54 3.63 21.02 -5.55
N GLY A 55 4.45 20.16 -4.92
CA GLY A 55 5.80 20.51 -4.50
C GLY A 55 5.85 21.48 -3.31
N LYS A 56 4.80 21.51 -2.51
CA LYS A 56 4.64 22.45 -1.38
C LYS A 56 5.07 21.87 -0.02
N CYS A 57 5.45 20.58 0.03
CA CYS A 57 5.95 20.00 1.28
C CYS A 57 7.33 20.58 1.64
N THR A 58 7.53 20.92 2.90
CA THR A 58 8.85 21.23 3.42
C THR A 58 9.70 19.97 3.56
N LYS A 59 11.00 20.14 3.74
CA LYS A 59 11.92 19.01 3.99
C LYS A 59 11.51 18.23 5.23
N GLU A 60 11.18 18.90 6.32
CA GLU A 60 10.77 18.32 7.59
C GLU A 60 9.47 17.50 7.45
N GLN A 61 8.52 18.01 6.67
CA GLN A 61 7.27 17.28 6.37
C GLN A 61 7.52 16.00 5.59
N LEU A 62 8.41 16.05 4.58
CA LEU A 62 8.81 14.87 3.82
C LEU A 62 9.58 13.86 4.69
N GLN A 63 10.43 14.34 5.59
CA GLN A 63 11.15 13.50 6.56
C GLN A 63 10.17 12.78 7.49
N GLY A 64 9.20 13.50 8.07
CA GLY A 64 8.16 12.92 8.91
C GLY A 64 7.38 11.83 8.17
N TRP A 65 6.88 12.15 6.98
CA TRP A 65 6.16 11.20 6.14
C TRP A 65 7.00 9.96 5.80
N ALA A 66 8.25 10.11 5.41
CA ALA A 66 9.09 8.99 5.03
C ALA A 66 9.39 8.06 6.22
N LYS A 67 9.64 8.63 7.39
CA LYS A 67 9.83 7.89 8.64
C LYS A 67 8.59 7.07 9.00
N GLU A 68 7.38 7.64 8.92
CA GLU A 68 6.13 6.93 9.21
C GLU A 68 5.86 5.78 8.21
N ARG A 69 6.14 6.02 6.92
CA ARG A 69 5.93 5.03 5.88
C ARG A 69 6.90 3.84 5.99
N TYR A 70 8.04 3.99 6.64
CA TYR A 70 8.98 2.87 6.85
C TYR A 70 8.30 1.69 7.56
N TYR A 71 7.48 1.94 8.58
CA TYR A 71 6.74 0.87 9.24
C TYR A 71 5.83 0.10 8.28
N PHE A 72 5.16 0.79 7.37
CA PHE A 72 4.34 0.13 6.35
C PHE A 72 5.20 -0.79 5.47
N THR A 73 6.35 -0.31 4.98
CA THR A 73 7.21 -1.12 4.11
C THR A 73 7.77 -2.35 4.82
N GLN A 74 8.02 -2.29 6.13
CA GLN A 74 8.42 -3.44 6.93
C GLN A 74 7.31 -4.50 7.06
N GLN A 75 6.04 -4.10 7.04
CA GLN A 75 4.91 -5.02 7.20
C GLN A 75 4.47 -5.69 5.90
N VAL A 76 4.89 -5.19 4.74
CA VAL A 76 4.54 -5.79 3.44
C VAL A 76 5.10 -7.21 3.29
N PRO A 77 6.41 -7.48 3.46
CA PRO A 77 6.94 -8.84 3.39
C PRO A 77 6.24 -9.81 4.36
N ILE A 78 6.01 -9.38 5.60
CA ILE A 78 5.32 -10.19 6.64
C ILE A 78 3.92 -10.58 6.17
N LYS A 79 3.19 -9.65 5.55
CA LYS A 79 1.88 -9.93 4.97
C LYS A 79 1.97 -10.93 3.82
N GLU A 80 2.96 -10.83 2.93
CA GLU A 80 3.13 -11.76 1.81
C GLU A 80 3.41 -13.20 2.30
N TYR A 81 4.25 -13.35 3.32
CA TYR A 81 4.46 -14.66 3.96
C TYR A 81 3.23 -15.17 4.70
N SER A 82 2.42 -14.29 5.27
CA SER A 82 1.15 -14.67 5.90
C SER A 82 0.15 -15.25 4.90
N ILE A 83 0.12 -14.74 3.66
CA ILE A 83 -0.67 -15.29 2.56
C ILE A 83 -0.21 -16.73 2.26
N LEU A 84 1.10 -16.93 2.10
CA LEU A 84 1.68 -18.25 1.84
C LEU A 84 1.38 -19.25 2.97
N TYR A 85 1.52 -18.82 4.21
CA TYR A 85 1.28 -19.65 5.38
C TYR A 85 -0.19 -20.12 5.49
N ASN A 86 -1.13 -19.22 5.23
CA ASN A 86 -2.56 -19.50 5.38
C ASN A 86 -3.22 -20.11 4.13
N CYS A 87 -2.56 -20.06 2.97
CA CYS A 87 -3.13 -20.56 1.72
C CYS A 87 -3.01 -22.09 1.63
N PRO A 88 -4.13 -22.86 1.54
CA PRO A 88 -4.08 -24.32 1.41
C PRO A 88 -3.71 -24.79 -0.02
N HIS A 89 -3.76 -23.90 -1.03
CA HIS A 89 -3.62 -24.23 -2.44
C HIS A 89 -2.16 -24.13 -2.90
N THR A 90 -1.59 -25.26 -3.33
CA THR A 90 -0.18 -25.32 -3.76
C THR A 90 0.09 -24.49 -5.01
N ASP A 91 -0.84 -24.44 -5.96
CA ASP A 91 -0.72 -23.62 -7.17
C ASP A 91 -0.66 -22.13 -6.84
N VAL A 92 -1.51 -21.64 -5.93
CA VAL A 92 -1.46 -20.26 -5.44
C VAL A 92 -0.13 -19.95 -4.76
N ARG A 93 0.34 -20.83 -3.84
CA ARG A 93 1.62 -20.63 -3.18
C ARG A 93 2.78 -20.54 -4.17
N ARG A 94 2.76 -21.40 -5.22
CA ARG A 94 3.79 -21.38 -6.28
C ARG A 94 3.76 -20.09 -7.10
N MET A 95 2.59 -19.55 -7.38
CA MET A 95 2.42 -18.27 -8.10
C MET A 95 2.84 -17.08 -7.22
N TRP A 96 2.60 -17.15 -5.90
CA TRP A 96 2.82 -16.06 -4.96
C TRP A 96 4.23 -16.01 -4.38
N LEU A 97 4.92 -17.16 -4.32
CA LEU A 97 6.26 -17.25 -3.73
C LEU A 97 7.29 -16.30 -4.35
N PRO A 98 7.38 -16.13 -5.69
CA PRO A 98 8.31 -15.18 -6.28
C PRO A 98 8.13 -13.76 -5.74
N LYS A 99 6.89 -13.28 -5.60
CA LYS A 99 6.58 -11.97 -5.03
C LYS A 99 7.07 -11.85 -3.58
N ALA A 100 6.85 -12.87 -2.76
CA ALA A 100 7.31 -12.85 -1.38
C ALA A 100 8.85 -12.83 -1.27
N ILE A 101 9.54 -13.51 -2.18
CA ILE A 101 11.01 -13.50 -2.26
C ILE A 101 11.52 -12.12 -2.69
N GLU A 102 10.89 -11.48 -3.66
CA GLU A 102 11.27 -10.15 -4.14
C GLU A 102 11.19 -9.08 -3.03
N GLU A 103 10.21 -9.18 -2.12
CA GLU A 103 10.11 -8.27 -0.97
C GLU A 103 11.31 -8.38 -0.01
N GLU A 104 11.94 -9.57 0.09
CA GLU A 104 13.13 -9.80 0.90
C GLU A 104 14.45 -9.54 0.15
N GLY A 105 14.38 -9.35 -1.16
CA GLY A 105 15.49 -8.98 -2.02
C GLY A 105 15.65 -9.92 -3.22
N GLU A 106 15.80 -9.36 -4.39
CA GLU A 106 15.98 -10.09 -5.64
C GLU A 106 17.31 -10.85 -5.69
N ASP A 107 18.26 -10.52 -4.83
CA ASP A 107 19.54 -11.23 -4.67
C ASP A 107 19.33 -12.69 -4.24
N LEU A 108 18.26 -13.00 -3.52
CA LEU A 108 17.90 -14.37 -3.16
C LEU A 108 17.57 -15.26 -4.37
N ILE A 109 17.24 -14.66 -5.52
CA ILE A 109 16.98 -15.36 -6.79
C ILE A 109 18.04 -15.05 -7.86
N GLY A 110 19.22 -14.57 -7.43
CA GLY A 110 20.38 -14.33 -8.30
C GLY A 110 20.31 -13.05 -9.13
N LYS A 111 19.42 -12.12 -8.81
CA LYS A 111 19.35 -10.79 -9.42
C LYS A 111 19.93 -9.76 -8.44
N PRO A 112 20.58 -8.69 -8.91
CA PRO A 112 21.00 -7.61 -8.02
C PRO A 112 19.79 -6.97 -7.32
N GLY A 113 19.79 -6.95 -5.98
CA GLY A 113 18.71 -6.39 -5.21
C GLY A 113 18.97 -6.46 -3.71
N LYS A 114 18.08 -5.89 -2.93
CA LYS A 114 18.07 -5.92 -1.47
C LYS A 114 16.61 -5.83 -0.98
N PRO A 115 16.35 -6.12 0.33
CA PRO A 115 15.00 -6.05 0.87
C PRO A 115 14.31 -4.71 0.57
N HIS A 116 13.03 -4.72 0.21
CA HIS A 116 12.28 -3.50 -0.12
C HIS A 116 12.28 -2.46 1.03
N PRO A 117 12.22 -2.84 2.32
CA PRO A 117 12.41 -1.88 3.41
C PRO A 117 13.76 -1.17 3.39
N GLU A 118 14.85 -1.81 2.91
CA GLU A 118 16.16 -1.18 2.78
C GLU A 118 16.19 -0.13 1.65
N TYR A 119 15.48 -0.37 0.53
CA TYR A 119 15.28 0.66 -0.49
C TYR A 119 14.50 1.85 0.04
N TRP A 120 13.52 1.63 0.93
CA TRP A 120 12.80 2.73 1.56
C TRP A 120 13.69 3.53 2.52
N LEU A 121 14.60 2.87 3.23
CA LEU A 121 15.60 3.57 4.05
C LEU A 121 16.53 4.46 3.21
N ASP A 122 16.83 4.08 1.95
CA ASP A 122 17.57 4.97 1.06
C ASP A 122 16.77 6.24 0.74
N VAL A 123 15.44 6.13 0.57
CA VAL A 123 14.57 7.33 0.44
C VAL A 123 14.70 8.20 1.69
N CYS A 124 14.63 7.62 2.89
CA CYS A 124 14.77 8.35 4.14
C CYS A 124 16.14 9.06 4.24
N VAL A 125 17.22 8.37 3.88
CA VAL A 125 18.57 8.95 3.84
C VAL A 125 18.67 10.05 2.80
N GLY A 126 18.11 9.85 1.60
CA GLY A 126 18.05 10.88 0.56
C GLY A 126 17.28 12.14 0.99
N LEU A 127 16.32 11.99 1.89
CA LEU A 127 15.62 13.10 2.53
C LEU A 127 16.42 13.73 3.70
N GLY A 128 17.60 13.18 4.02
CA GLY A 128 18.50 13.70 5.06
C GLY A 128 18.20 13.16 6.46
N LEU A 129 17.55 12.02 6.58
CA LEU A 129 17.39 11.31 7.85
C LEU A 129 18.58 10.36 8.09
N ASP A 130 18.93 10.16 9.34
CA ASP A 130 19.86 9.09 9.74
C ASP A 130 19.16 7.72 9.64
N ARG A 131 19.84 6.75 9.06
CA ARG A 131 19.29 5.40 8.83
C ARG A 131 18.95 4.69 10.13
N GLU A 132 19.82 4.74 11.12
CA GLU A 132 19.64 4.09 12.40
C GLU A 132 18.60 4.79 13.26
N PHE A 133 18.45 6.10 13.12
CA PHE A 133 17.34 6.83 13.71
C PHE A 133 16.00 6.31 13.18
N VAL A 134 15.85 6.16 11.85
CA VAL A 134 14.61 5.66 11.24
C VAL A 134 14.31 4.23 11.71
N LYS A 135 15.31 3.34 11.72
CA LYS A 135 15.16 1.94 12.14
C LYS A 135 14.67 1.80 13.60
N ARG A 136 15.12 2.68 14.48
CA ARG A 136 14.77 2.65 15.92
C ARG A 136 13.53 3.48 16.26
N SER A 137 13.04 4.28 15.32
CA SER A 137 11.89 5.15 15.56
C SER A 137 10.59 4.36 15.55
N GLU A 138 9.77 4.55 16.57
CA GLU A 138 8.40 4.06 16.58
C GLU A 138 7.52 4.92 15.65
N PRO A 139 6.59 4.30 14.90
CA PRO A 139 5.61 5.05 14.12
C PRO A 139 4.59 5.75 15.04
N LEU A 140 3.92 6.77 14.52
CA LEU A 140 2.74 7.33 15.19
C LEU A 140 1.72 6.23 15.48
N PHE A 141 1.07 6.30 16.64
CA PHE A 141 0.13 5.27 17.07
C PHE A 141 -0.96 4.97 16.03
N GLY A 142 -1.55 6.01 15.42
CA GLY A 142 -2.57 5.83 14.39
C GLY A 142 -2.02 5.21 13.10
N VAL A 143 -0.76 5.51 12.72
CA VAL A 143 -0.07 4.86 11.60
C VAL A 143 0.14 3.37 11.91
N LYS A 144 0.66 3.06 13.09
CA LYS A 144 0.85 1.67 13.53
C LYS A 144 -0.46 0.89 13.52
N PHE A 145 -1.52 1.46 14.09
CA PHE A 145 -2.85 0.83 14.12
C PHE A 145 -3.38 0.54 12.71
N ALA A 146 -3.27 1.49 11.78
CA ALA A 146 -3.73 1.33 10.41
C ALA A 146 -2.93 0.26 9.65
N VAL A 147 -1.60 0.26 9.81
CA VAL A 147 -0.71 -0.71 9.14
C VAL A 147 -0.90 -2.12 9.71
N ASP A 148 -1.05 -2.25 11.03
CA ASP A 148 -1.33 -3.54 11.67
C ASP A 148 -2.67 -4.13 11.19
N ALA A 149 -3.70 -3.28 10.99
CA ALA A 149 -4.97 -3.71 10.42
C ALA A 149 -4.82 -4.26 8.98
N PHE A 150 -3.96 -3.64 8.17
CA PHE A 150 -3.63 -4.10 6.82
C PHE A 150 -2.86 -5.43 6.83
N ALA A 151 -1.80 -5.54 7.62
CA ALA A 151 -0.98 -6.75 7.71
C ALA A 151 -1.81 -7.94 8.24
N ASN A 152 -2.69 -7.70 9.22
CA ASN A 152 -3.57 -8.71 9.78
C ASN A 152 -4.67 -9.20 8.83
N ALA A 153 -4.91 -8.54 7.70
CA ALA A 153 -5.89 -9.00 6.71
C ALA A 153 -5.55 -10.41 6.18
N ALA A 154 -4.26 -10.68 5.92
CA ALA A 154 -3.80 -12.00 5.50
C ALA A 154 -3.63 -12.99 6.66
N PHE A 155 -3.25 -12.50 7.84
CA PHE A 155 -2.89 -13.36 8.97
C PHE A 155 -4.11 -13.87 9.75
N LYS A 156 -5.08 -12.98 10.04
CA LYS A 156 -6.22 -13.29 10.92
C LYS A 156 -7.54 -13.53 10.19
N ARG A 157 -7.68 -13.08 8.94
CA ARG A 157 -8.93 -13.22 8.19
C ARG A 157 -8.87 -14.37 7.22
N SER A 158 -8.22 -14.16 6.08
CA SER A 158 -8.07 -15.20 5.07
C SER A 158 -6.91 -14.85 4.13
N TRP A 159 -6.26 -15.88 3.61
CA TRP A 159 -5.22 -15.72 2.60
C TRP A 159 -5.75 -14.97 1.35
N LEU A 160 -7.01 -15.22 0.95
CA LEU A 160 -7.63 -14.59 -0.21
C LEU A 160 -7.85 -13.09 0.02
N MET A 161 -8.20 -12.68 1.25
CA MET A 161 -8.24 -11.26 1.63
C MET A 161 -6.85 -10.63 1.55
N GLY A 162 -5.82 -11.35 1.98
CA GLY A 162 -4.43 -10.94 1.82
C GLY A 162 -4.07 -10.68 0.36
N VAL A 163 -4.44 -11.57 -0.55
CA VAL A 163 -4.27 -11.39 -2.01
C VAL A 163 -5.05 -10.17 -2.50
N ALA A 164 -6.30 -10.00 -2.06
CA ALA A 164 -7.14 -8.87 -2.49
C ALA A 164 -6.55 -7.50 -2.11
N VAL A 165 -5.88 -7.39 -0.95
CA VAL A 165 -5.26 -6.13 -0.49
C VAL A 165 -3.83 -5.93 -0.98
N SER A 166 -3.24 -6.88 -1.71
CA SER A 166 -1.86 -6.78 -2.20
C SER A 166 -1.68 -5.73 -3.30
N GLU A 167 -0.44 -5.36 -3.55
CA GLU A 167 -0.07 -4.35 -4.53
C GLU A 167 -0.27 -4.86 -5.98
N GLY A 168 -0.37 -3.95 -6.94
CA GLY A 168 -0.58 -4.24 -8.35
C GLY A 168 -0.60 -2.96 -9.20
N ASP A 169 -1.22 -3.02 -10.38
CA ASP A 169 -1.22 -1.97 -11.42
C ASP A 169 -1.47 -0.55 -10.89
N ASP A 170 -2.35 -0.39 -9.89
CA ASP A 170 -2.66 0.94 -9.31
C ASP A 170 -1.47 1.48 -8.51
N THR A 171 -0.72 0.58 -7.86
CA THR A 171 0.50 0.93 -7.12
C THR A 171 1.62 1.31 -8.09
N ALA A 172 1.85 0.55 -9.16
CA ALA A 172 2.83 0.87 -10.19
C ALA A 172 2.63 2.30 -10.73
N LYS A 173 1.38 2.64 -11.09
CA LYS A 173 1.02 3.98 -11.58
C LYS A 173 1.25 5.07 -10.52
N ALA A 174 0.96 4.77 -9.25
CA ALA A 174 1.21 5.71 -8.17
C ALA A 174 2.71 5.93 -7.96
N MET A 175 3.53 4.87 -8.01
CA MET A 175 4.98 4.96 -7.85
C MET A 175 5.62 5.76 -9.00
N SER A 176 5.22 5.51 -10.25
CA SER A 176 5.69 6.29 -11.41
C SER A 176 5.36 7.78 -11.26
N ARG A 177 4.14 8.10 -10.88
CA ARG A 177 3.72 9.50 -10.65
C ARG A 177 4.51 10.16 -9.52
N ASP A 178 4.69 9.48 -8.40
CA ASP A 178 5.39 10.04 -7.25
C ASP A 178 6.89 10.24 -7.53
N LEU A 179 7.49 9.36 -8.34
CA LEU A 179 8.85 9.53 -8.88
C LEU A 179 8.97 10.82 -9.71
N GLU A 180 7.99 11.09 -10.59
CA GLU A 180 7.96 12.33 -11.38
C GLU A 180 7.82 13.56 -10.49
N VAL A 181 6.99 13.50 -9.44
CA VAL A 181 6.83 14.57 -8.45
C VAL A 181 8.15 14.88 -7.76
N PHE A 182 8.89 13.86 -7.31
CA PHE A 182 10.21 14.04 -6.71
C PHE A 182 11.18 14.72 -7.68
N ARG A 183 11.29 14.21 -8.89
CA ARG A 183 12.18 14.76 -9.92
C ARG A 183 11.84 16.19 -10.33
N LYS A 184 10.56 16.53 -10.34
CA LYS A 184 10.08 17.87 -10.73
C LYS A 184 10.25 18.89 -9.61
N HIS A 185 9.85 18.55 -8.39
CA HIS A 185 9.65 19.50 -7.31
C HIS A 185 10.68 19.40 -6.19
N TYR A 186 11.24 18.21 -5.94
CA TYR A 186 12.16 17.93 -4.83
C TYR A 186 13.56 17.53 -5.35
N LYS A 187 14.10 18.33 -6.27
CA LYS A 187 15.36 18.06 -6.99
C LYS A 187 16.60 17.93 -6.09
N TRP A 188 16.47 18.30 -4.83
CA TRP A 188 17.51 18.14 -3.82
C TRP A 188 17.59 16.70 -3.26
N VAL A 189 16.61 15.85 -3.56
CA VAL A 189 16.63 14.42 -3.24
C VAL A 189 17.45 13.70 -4.33
N PRO A 190 18.52 12.96 -3.97
CA PRO A 190 19.33 12.23 -4.95
C PRO A 190 18.49 11.18 -5.70
N ASP A 191 18.69 11.06 -7.02
CA ASP A 191 17.92 10.12 -7.86
C ASP A 191 18.20 8.64 -7.50
N GLU A 192 19.38 8.38 -6.92
CA GLU A 192 19.76 7.05 -6.40
C GLU A 192 18.91 6.63 -5.21
N ALA A 193 18.51 7.59 -4.37
CA ALA A 193 17.61 7.34 -3.24
C ALA A 193 16.19 6.97 -3.68
N LEU A 194 15.81 7.25 -4.91
CA LEU A 194 14.48 6.98 -5.47
C LEU A 194 14.35 5.60 -6.13
N THR A 195 15.31 4.70 -5.91
CA THR A 195 15.30 3.33 -6.49
C THR A 195 14.06 2.55 -6.08
N PHE A 196 13.55 2.74 -4.85
CA PHE A 196 12.27 2.16 -4.41
C PHE A 196 11.12 2.44 -5.39
N TYR A 197 10.98 3.67 -5.85
CA TYR A 197 9.92 4.06 -6.80
C TYR A 197 10.13 3.48 -8.19
N LYS A 198 11.39 3.41 -8.65
CA LYS A 198 11.74 2.85 -9.96
C LYS A 198 11.40 1.37 -10.01
N LEU A 199 11.80 0.63 -8.98
CA LEU A 199 11.53 -0.80 -8.86
C LEU A 199 10.03 -1.08 -8.91
N HIS A 200 9.24 -0.45 -8.04
CA HIS A 200 7.80 -0.70 -7.94
C HIS A 200 6.98 -0.19 -9.16
N ALA A 201 7.52 0.75 -9.94
CA ALA A 201 6.88 1.17 -11.18
C ALA A 201 6.83 0.04 -12.21
N ASP A 202 7.81 -0.88 -12.19
CA ASP A 202 7.93 -1.97 -13.14
C ASP A 202 7.33 -3.29 -12.61
N VAL A 203 7.70 -3.70 -11.39
CA VAL A 203 7.37 -5.02 -10.81
C VAL A 203 5.89 -5.17 -10.46
N ASP A 204 5.24 -4.12 -9.99
CA ASP A 204 3.83 -4.18 -9.56
C ASP A 204 2.84 -4.47 -10.69
N VAL A 205 3.23 -4.32 -11.95
CA VAL A 205 2.40 -4.68 -13.10
C VAL A 205 2.21 -6.20 -13.16
N GLU A 206 3.30 -6.98 -13.02
CA GLU A 206 3.25 -8.45 -13.03
C GLU A 206 2.46 -8.99 -11.82
N HIS A 207 2.67 -8.39 -10.65
CA HIS A 207 1.91 -8.74 -9.45
C HIS A 207 0.42 -8.51 -9.61
N GLY A 208 0.02 -7.50 -10.36
CA GLY A 208 -1.38 -7.23 -10.71
C GLY A 208 -2.02 -8.35 -11.52
N VAL A 209 -1.28 -8.97 -12.45
CA VAL A 209 -1.76 -10.12 -13.25
C VAL A 209 -2.01 -11.34 -12.35
N ILE A 210 -1.02 -11.71 -11.53
CA ILE A 210 -1.12 -12.85 -10.61
C ILE A 210 -2.30 -12.68 -9.65
N ARG A 211 -2.46 -11.49 -9.07
CA ARG A 211 -3.59 -11.16 -8.20
C ARG A 211 -4.93 -11.38 -8.89
N LYS A 212 -5.09 -10.90 -10.13
CA LYS A 212 -6.32 -11.07 -10.91
C LYS A 212 -6.65 -12.54 -11.16
N GLU A 213 -5.67 -13.34 -11.55
CA GLU A 213 -5.85 -14.76 -11.79
C GLU A 213 -6.31 -15.53 -10.55
N ILE A 214 -5.67 -15.25 -9.40
CA ILE A 214 -6.05 -15.87 -8.14
C ILE A 214 -7.47 -15.48 -7.73
N LEU A 215 -7.78 -14.17 -7.79
CA LEU A 215 -9.11 -13.69 -7.43
C LEU A 215 -10.21 -14.27 -8.34
N LYS A 216 -9.97 -14.37 -9.66
CA LYS A 216 -10.91 -15.01 -10.61
C LYS A 216 -11.22 -16.44 -10.25
N LYS A 217 -10.19 -17.19 -9.83
CA LYS A 217 -10.31 -18.62 -9.58
C LYS A 217 -10.92 -18.94 -8.22
N TYR A 218 -10.58 -18.17 -7.19
CA TYR A 218 -10.85 -18.54 -5.81
C TYR A 218 -11.91 -17.68 -5.11
N ALA A 219 -12.30 -16.53 -5.65
CA ALA A 219 -13.47 -15.78 -5.17
C ALA A 219 -14.74 -16.36 -5.84
N ASP A 220 -15.05 -17.62 -5.52
CA ASP A 220 -16.04 -18.45 -6.21
C ASP A 220 -17.42 -18.45 -5.55
N THR A 221 -17.62 -17.67 -4.48
CA THR A 221 -18.92 -17.42 -3.86
C THR A 221 -19.20 -15.92 -3.81
N LYS A 222 -20.46 -15.55 -3.65
CA LYS A 222 -20.90 -14.16 -3.48
C LYS A 222 -20.20 -13.51 -2.26
N GLU A 223 -20.16 -14.23 -1.16
CA GLU A 223 -19.59 -13.79 0.10
C GLU A 223 -18.09 -13.50 -0.03
N LEU A 224 -17.33 -14.41 -0.68
CA LEU A 224 -15.91 -14.21 -0.93
C LEU A 224 -15.64 -13.03 -1.87
N GLN A 225 -16.49 -12.82 -2.87
CA GLN A 225 -16.39 -11.65 -3.76
C GLN A 225 -16.63 -10.34 -3.00
N GLU A 226 -17.67 -10.29 -2.17
CA GLU A 226 -17.94 -9.14 -1.28
C GLU A 226 -16.79 -8.89 -0.31
N GLU A 227 -16.26 -9.94 0.31
CA GLU A 227 -15.13 -9.83 1.25
C GLU A 227 -13.87 -9.31 0.57
N CYS A 228 -13.53 -9.78 -0.65
CA CYS A 228 -12.39 -9.28 -1.41
C CYS A 228 -12.54 -7.79 -1.73
N ILE A 229 -13.71 -7.34 -2.20
CA ILE A 229 -13.96 -5.93 -2.50
C ILE A 229 -13.85 -5.10 -1.22
N ASN A 230 -14.50 -5.53 -0.13
CA ASN A 230 -14.44 -4.81 1.15
C ASN A 230 -13.04 -4.77 1.75
N ALA A 231 -12.23 -5.82 1.58
CA ALA A 231 -10.84 -5.82 1.99
C ALA A 231 -10.02 -4.76 1.22
N GLN A 232 -10.22 -4.65 -0.10
CA GLN A 232 -9.56 -3.61 -0.90
C GLN A 232 -9.98 -2.20 -0.47
N LEU A 233 -11.27 -1.97 -0.22
CA LEU A 233 -11.76 -0.68 0.28
C LEU A 233 -11.22 -0.38 1.69
N MET A 234 -11.07 -1.39 2.55
CA MET A 234 -10.41 -1.25 3.85
C MET A 234 -8.95 -0.81 3.69
N LYS A 235 -8.19 -1.40 2.76
CA LYS A 235 -6.81 -0.97 2.45
C LYS A 235 -6.74 0.51 2.08
N ASN A 236 -7.66 0.98 1.23
CA ASN A 236 -7.70 2.38 0.82
C ASN A 236 -7.98 3.31 2.03
N ASN A 237 -8.90 2.90 2.91
CA ASN A 237 -9.19 3.65 4.14
C ASN A 237 -8.00 3.64 5.11
N MET A 238 -7.30 2.52 5.24
CA MET A 238 -6.06 2.43 6.03
C MET A 238 -5.01 3.46 5.54
N ARG A 239 -4.78 3.52 4.22
CA ARG A 239 -3.86 4.51 3.64
C ARG A 239 -4.30 5.95 3.93
N ARG A 240 -5.61 6.21 3.93
CA ARG A 240 -6.14 7.53 4.28
C ARG A 240 -5.91 7.86 5.76
N VAL A 241 -6.15 6.91 6.66
CA VAL A 241 -5.85 7.09 8.10
C VAL A 241 -4.37 7.37 8.33
N MET A 242 -3.47 6.67 7.63
CA MET A 242 -2.03 7.00 7.68
C MET A 242 -1.78 8.44 7.23
N ALA A 243 -2.37 8.86 6.12
CA ALA A 243 -2.23 10.22 5.60
C ALA A 243 -2.80 11.26 6.57
N ASP A 244 -3.96 10.98 7.20
CA ASP A 244 -4.56 11.84 8.23
C ASP A 244 -3.60 12.04 9.41
N CYS A 245 -3.01 10.95 9.93
CA CYS A 245 -2.06 11.01 11.05
C CYS A 245 -0.81 11.83 10.68
N ILE A 246 -0.22 11.57 9.52
CA ILE A 246 0.96 12.27 9.01
C ILE A 246 0.66 13.75 8.79
N TYR A 247 -0.46 14.06 8.16
CA TYR A 247 -0.88 15.43 7.88
C TYR A 247 -1.12 16.22 9.19
N MET A 248 -1.83 15.61 10.14
CA MET A 248 -2.09 16.25 11.42
C MET A 248 -0.79 16.54 12.16
N GLU A 249 0.12 15.58 12.27
CA GLU A 249 1.36 15.70 13.03
C GLU A 249 2.34 16.68 12.39
N TYR A 250 2.68 16.45 11.11
CA TYR A 250 3.79 17.17 10.48
C TYR A 250 3.38 18.43 9.69
N VAL A 251 2.09 18.57 9.33
CA VAL A 251 1.60 19.73 8.60
C VAL A 251 0.81 20.66 9.49
N VAL A 252 -0.21 20.16 10.19
CA VAL A 252 -1.11 21.00 11.01
C VAL A 252 -0.43 21.42 12.31
N GLN A 253 0.16 20.46 13.04
CA GLN A 253 0.87 20.74 14.30
C GLN A 253 2.30 21.21 14.06
N GLY A 254 2.88 20.95 12.89
CA GLY A 254 4.22 21.39 12.53
C GLY A 254 5.34 20.72 13.34
N VAL A 255 5.10 19.50 13.83
CA VAL A 255 6.09 18.73 14.60
C VAL A 255 7.30 18.44 13.73
N LYS A 256 8.50 18.63 14.26
CA LYS A 256 9.77 18.31 13.62
C LYS A 256 10.41 17.11 14.31
N LEU A 257 11.00 16.23 13.51
CA LEU A 257 11.73 15.09 14.04
C LEU A 257 12.98 15.57 14.80
N ASN A 258 13.12 15.08 16.04
CA ASN A 258 14.35 15.29 16.82
C ASN A 258 15.35 14.17 16.50
N THR A 259 16.14 14.35 15.45
CA THR A 259 17.14 13.36 15.01
C THR A 259 18.33 13.22 15.97
N ASN A 260 18.49 14.14 16.92
CA ASN A 260 19.57 14.11 17.91
C ASN A 260 19.23 13.27 19.15
N ALA A 261 17.97 12.91 19.37
CA ALA A 261 17.55 12.14 20.54
C ALA A 261 17.94 10.65 20.50
N ALA A 262 18.51 10.18 19.39
CA ALA A 262 18.92 8.78 19.20
C ALA A 262 20.37 8.47 19.66
N ALA A 263 21.07 9.43 20.25
CA ALA A 263 22.44 9.26 20.75
C ALA A 263 22.53 9.07 22.28
N ALA A 264 21.39 8.88 22.96
CA ALA A 264 21.35 8.64 24.41
C ALA A 264 20.90 7.22 24.75
#